data_4e302a459ceb5720dfb649519947d2a9
#
_entry.id   4e302a459ceb5720dfb649519947d2a9
#
_cell.length_a   1.000
_cell.length_b   1.000
_cell.length_c   1.000
_cell.angle_alpha   90.00
_cell.angle_beta   90.00
_cell.angle_gamma   90.00
#
_symmetry.space_group_name_H-M   'P 1'
#
loop_
_entity.id
_entity.type
_entity.pdbx_description
1 polymer ?
#
loop_
_entity_poly.entity_id
_entity_poly.type
_entity_poly.pdbx_seq_one_letter_code
_entity_poly.pdbx_strand_id
1 'polypeptide(L)'
;MPRDNTNLLPLDPEIERTCRRNLRAQLNQTTEMAEEIPKAIRDYFQPTLPASQPGIMNVPINVNNFELKPGLIQMARELAFRGRTNEDPHKHLRSFLEICGTVKMNGVSNDAIKLRLFPFSLQDRAKDWLETIPPDSITTWEILALAFLNKYFPPAKSQRLRTEIGTFRQLEDEQLYEA
;
A
#
# COMPACT_ATOMS: atom_id res chain seq x y z
N MET A 1 27.36 -66.11 -32.19
CA MET A 1 28.31 -65.27 -32.93
C MET A 1 27.88 -63.83 -32.72
N PRO A 2 28.48 -63.06 -31.80
CA PRO A 2 28.22 -61.63 -31.68
C PRO A 2 29.03 -60.89 -32.75
N ARG A 3 28.40 -59.94 -33.42
CA ARG A 3 29.07 -59.09 -34.41
C ARG A 3 29.68 -57.92 -33.65
N ASP A 4 30.99 -57.93 -33.48
CA ASP A 4 31.78 -56.76 -33.08
C ASP A 4 31.74 -55.71 -34.18
N ASN A 5 31.09 -54.57 -33.91
CA ASN A 5 31.12 -53.44 -34.82
C ASN A 5 31.80 -52.25 -34.05
N THR A 6 33.08 -52.44 -33.81
CA THR A 6 33.97 -51.38 -33.27
C THR A 6 34.95 -50.96 -34.33
N ASN A 7 34.48 -50.25 -35.36
CA ASN A 7 35.36 -49.51 -36.22
C ASN A 7 34.90 -48.08 -36.37
N LEU A 8 34.83 -47.34 -35.18
CA LEU A 8 34.75 -45.92 -35.17
C LEU A 8 36.16 -45.38 -35.42
N LEU A 9 36.38 -44.83 -36.59
CA LEU A 9 37.57 -44.08 -36.89
C LEU A 9 37.66 -42.91 -35.84
N PRO A 10 38.88 -42.68 -35.29
CA PRO A 10 39.05 -41.55 -34.36
C PRO A 10 38.73 -40.28 -35.10
N LEU A 11 37.82 -39.46 -34.49
CA LEU A 11 37.47 -38.13 -35.01
C LEU A 11 38.73 -37.27 -35.06
N ASP A 12 38.88 -36.56 -36.20
CA ASP A 12 39.96 -35.60 -36.39
C ASP A 12 40.00 -34.63 -35.22
N PRO A 13 41.15 -34.45 -34.53
CA PRO A 13 41.29 -33.57 -33.39
C PRO A 13 40.86 -32.10 -33.64
N GLU A 14 40.95 -31.64 -34.88
CA GLU A 14 40.46 -30.29 -35.25
C GLU A 14 38.95 -30.20 -35.27
N ILE A 15 38.28 -31.24 -35.77
CA ILE A 15 36.80 -31.31 -35.79
C ILE A 15 36.30 -31.32 -34.33
N GLU A 16 36.93 -32.08 -33.45
CA GLU A 16 36.54 -32.15 -32.04
C GLU A 16 36.74 -30.80 -31.32
N ARG A 17 37.83 -30.09 -31.57
CA ARG A 17 38.08 -28.75 -31.05
C ARG A 17 37.07 -27.74 -31.57
N THR A 18 36.69 -27.83 -32.83
CA THR A 18 35.69 -26.92 -33.43
C THR A 18 34.30 -27.17 -32.88
N CYS A 19 33.87 -28.43 -32.72
CA CYS A 19 32.62 -28.79 -32.09
C CYS A 19 32.57 -28.32 -30.64
N ARG A 20 33.63 -28.51 -29.84
CA ARG A 20 33.68 -28.03 -28.44
C ARG A 20 33.62 -26.51 -28.36
N ARG A 21 34.25 -25.79 -29.30
CA ARG A 21 34.20 -24.31 -29.35
C ARG A 21 32.80 -23.84 -29.72
N ASN A 22 32.15 -24.43 -30.68
CA ASN A 22 30.80 -24.08 -31.10
C ASN A 22 29.77 -24.44 -30.02
N LEU A 23 29.92 -25.56 -29.32
CA LEU A 23 29.06 -25.96 -28.22
C LEU A 23 29.19 -24.97 -27.04
N ARG A 24 30.42 -24.54 -26.72
CA ARG A 24 30.65 -23.48 -25.69
C ARG A 24 30.05 -22.14 -26.10
N ALA A 25 30.17 -21.74 -27.36
CA ALA A 25 29.58 -20.50 -27.85
C ALA A 25 28.05 -20.55 -27.81
N GLN A 26 27.44 -21.70 -28.14
CA GLN A 26 25.98 -21.88 -28.00
C GLN A 26 25.52 -21.91 -26.55
N LEU A 27 26.27 -22.55 -25.64
CA LEU A 27 25.96 -22.50 -24.20
C LEU A 27 26.05 -21.09 -23.64
N ASN A 28 27.05 -20.31 -24.03
CA ASN A 28 27.17 -18.93 -23.60
C ASN A 28 26.05 -18.02 -24.12
N GLN A 29 25.64 -18.23 -25.42
CA GLN A 29 24.48 -17.51 -25.97
C GLN A 29 23.17 -17.91 -25.27
N THR A 30 23.02 -19.19 -24.90
CA THR A 30 21.83 -19.63 -24.14
C THR A 30 21.82 -19.06 -22.70
N THR A 31 23.00 -18.88 -22.10
CA THR A 31 23.14 -18.28 -20.76
C THR A 31 22.90 -16.77 -20.83
N GLU A 32 23.38 -16.08 -21.88
CA GLU A 32 23.09 -14.64 -22.08
C GLU A 32 21.61 -14.40 -22.42
N MET A 33 20.95 -15.28 -23.18
CA MET A 33 19.51 -15.20 -23.44
C MET A 33 18.64 -15.54 -22.21
N ALA A 34 19.15 -16.29 -21.23
CA ALA A 34 18.46 -16.58 -19.98
C ALA A 34 18.51 -15.41 -18.99
N GLU A 35 19.42 -14.46 -19.16
CA GLU A 35 19.49 -13.23 -18.34
C GLU A 35 18.61 -12.09 -18.88
N GLU A 36 18.15 -12.13 -20.11
CA GLU A 36 17.18 -11.18 -20.66
C GLU A 36 15.72 -11.68 -20.58
N ILE A 37 15.29 -12.15 -19.42
CA ILE A 37 13.87 -12.08 -19.10
C ILE A 37 13.56 -10.57 -19.00
N PRO A 38 12.64 -10.02 -19.83
CA PRO A 38 12.32 -8.61 -19.77
C PRO A 38 12.10 -8.19 -18.32
N LYS A 39 12.79 -7.16 -17.86
CA LYS A 39 12.67 -6.61 -16.48
C LYS A 39 11.22 -6.54 -16.00
N ALA A 40 10.30 -6.24 -16.91
CA ALA A 40 8.86 -6.20 -16.69
C ALA A 40 8.24 -7.52 -16.19
N ILE A 41 8.72 -8.67 -16.62
CA ILE A 41 8.17 -9.98 -16.19
C ILE A 41 8.80 -10.39 -14.85
N ARG A 42 10.08 -10.09 -14.64
CA ARG A 42 10.77 -10.38 -13.37
C ARG A 42 10.19 -9.58 -12.21
N ASP A 43 9.78 -8.34 -12.44
CA ASP A 43 9.15 -7.47 -11.44
C ASP A 43 7.74 -7.94 -11.04
N TYR A 44 7.03 -8.66 -11.92
CA TYR A 44 5.74 -9.27 -11.59
C TYR A 44 5.85 -10.53 -10.70
N PHE A 45 6.97 -11.22 -10.72
CA PHE A 45 7.19 -12.44 -9.93
C PHE A 45 8.01 -12.24 -8.66
N GLN A 46 8.61 -11.07 -8.46
CA GLN A 46 9.15 -10.70 -7.16
C GLN A 46 8.00 -10.05 -6.37
N PRO A 47 7.52 -10.66 -5.27
CA PRO A 47 6.69 -9.95 -4.34
C PRO A 47 7.55 -8.82 -3.78
N THR A 48 7.48 -7.64 -4.40
CA THR A 48 7.93 -6.40 -3.80
C THR A 48 7.04 -6.19 -2.59
N LEU A 49 7.50 -6.69 -1.44
CA LEU A 49 6.97 -6.25 -0.17
C LEU A 49 7.23 -4.75 -0.15
N PRO A 50 6.20 -3.90 -0.27
CA PRO A 50 6.42 -2.48 -0.17
C PRO A 50 6.98 -2.22 1.22
N ALA A 51 8.24 -1.78 1.28
CA ALA A 51 8.90 -1.39 2.53
C ALA A 51 8.24 -0.16 3.17
N SER A 52 7.35 0.51 2.43
CA SER A 52 6.55 1.65 2.88
C SER A 52 5.07 1.26 2.92
N GLN A 53 4.36 1.79 3.89
CA GLN A 53 2.89 1.68 3.93
C GLN A 53 2.32 2.28 2.65
N PRO A 54 1.35 1.60 1.98
CA PRO A 54 0.76 2.12 0.75
C PRO A 54 0.24 3.54 0.97
N GLY A 55 0.59 4.44 0.05
CA GLY A 55 0.10 5.81 -0.02
C GLY A 55 0.77 6.81 0.92
N ILE A 56 1.27 6.41 2.06
CA ILE A 56 1.87 7.32 3.05
C ILE A 56 3.39 7.27 2.95
N MET A 57 4.01 8.43 2.73
CA MET A 57 5.47 8.56 2.76
C MET A 57 6.01 8.21 4.14
N ASN A 58 7.01 7.35 4.19
CA ASN A 58 7.70 7.04 5.44
C ASN A 58 8.62 8.20 5.80
N VAL A 59 8.08 9.19 6.55
CA VAL A 59 8.84 10.34 7.00
C VAL A 59 10.04 9.85 7.82
N PRO A 60 11.29 10.14 7.41
CA PRO A 60 12.46 9.73 8.15
C PRO A 60 12.46 10.39 9.52
N ILE A 61 12.42 9.58 10.57
CA ILE A 61 12.50 10.05 11.96
C ILE A 61 13.93 9.85 12.43
N ASN A 62 14.65 10.94 12.61
CA ASN A 62 16.07 10.95 13.06
C ASN A 62 16.23 10.61 14.56
N VAL A 63 15.32 9.86 15.14
CA VAL A 63 15.39 9.45 16.54
C VAL A 63 15.57 7.94 16.61
N ASN A 64 16.67 7.52 17.25
CA ASN A 64 17.09 6.11 17.30
C ASN A 64 16.10 5.15 18.01
N ASN A 65 15.00 5.65 18.64
CA ASN A 65 14.04 4.86 19.39
C ASN A 65 12.60 5.34 19.17
N PHE A 66 12.17 5.55 17.92
CA PHE A 66 10.77 5.82 17.65
C PHE A 66 9.98 4.50 17.63
N GLU A 67 9.20 4.27 18.66
CA GLU A 67 8.26 3.17 18.74
C GLU A 67 6.87 3.69 19.11
N LEU A 68 5.86 3.31 18.32
CA LEU A 68 4.47 3.55 18.68
C LEU A 68 4.10 2.64 19.86
N LYS A 69 3.71 3.22 20.98
CA LYS A 69 3.26 2.46 22.16
C LYS A 69 2.08 1.56 21.79
N PRO A 70 2.09 0.27 22.20
CA PRO A 70 1.00 -0.67 21.89
C PRO A 70 -0.38 -0.16 22.31
N GLY A 71 -0.48 0.53 23.46
CA GLY A 71 -1.74 1.11 23.93
C GLY A 71 -2.29 2.19 22.98
N LEU A 72 -1.44 2.96 22.30
CA LEU A 72 -1.86 3.96 21.33
C LEU A 72 -2.45 3.31 20.07
N ILE A 73 -1.81 2.23 19.60
CA ILE A 73 -2.31 1.45 18.47
C ILE A 73 -3.66 0.81 18.83
N GLN A 74 -3.81 0.32 20.05
CA GLN A 74 -5.07 -0.25 20.52
C GLN A 74 -6.19 0.79 20.54
N MET A 75 -5.95 1.98 21.11
CA MET A 75 -6.93 3.08 21.10
C MET A 75 -7.32 3.50 19.67
N ALA A 76 -6.35 3.55 18.73
CA ALA A 76 -6.64 3.84 17.34
C ALA A 76 -7.54 2.77 16.68
N ARG A 77 -7.30 1.49 16.99
CA ARG A 77 -8.12 0.37 16.50
C ARG A 77 -9.55 0.39 17.05
N GLU A 78 -9.74 0.85 18.28
CA GLU A 78 -11.08 1.00 18.88
C GLU A 78 -11.91 2.08 18.21
N LEU A 79 -11.29 3.10 17.63
CA LEU A 79 -11.93 4.14 16.83
C LEU A 79 -12.13 3.78 15.36
N ALA A 80 -11.97 2.51 14.98
CA ALA A 80 -11.87 2.10 13.58
C ALA A 80 -13.01 2.62 12.70
N PHE A 81 -12.63 3.33 11.65
CA PHE A 81 -13.52 3.75 10.56
C PHE A 81 -13.51 2.70 9.44
N ARG A 82 -14.68 2.24 9.05
CA ARG A 82 -14.84 1.14 8.09
C ARG A 82 -15.23 1.59 6.69
N GLY A 83 -15.58 2.86 6.52
CA GLY A 83 -16.04 3.41 5.25
C GLY A 83 -17.49 3.09 4.93
N ARG A 84 -18.34 2.93 5.94
CA ARG A 84 -19.78 2.73 5.77
C ARG A 84 -20.49 4.07 5.56
N THR A 85 -21.67 4.03 4.93
CA THR A 85 -22.45 5.24 4.62
C THR A 85 -22.96 5.99 5.86
N ASN A 86 -23.19 5.27 6.95
CA ASN A 86 -23.66 5.80 8.24
C ASN A 86 -22.54 6.28 9.16
N GLU A 87 -21.29 6.15 8.76
CA GLU A 87 -20.17 6.65 9.54
C GLU A 87 -19.87 8.10 9.18
N ASP A 88 -19.56 8.91 10.20
CA ASP A 88 -19.17 10.31 10.03
C ASP A 88 -17.64 10.44 9.97
N PRO A 89 -17.07 10.76 8.81
CA PRO A 89 -15.63 10.91 8.66
C PRO A 89 -15.07 12.11 9.46
N HIS A 90 -15.84 13.16 9.67
CA HIS A 90 -15.39 14.30 10.48
C HIS A 90 -15.28 13.92 11.97
N LYS A 91 -16.26 13.16 12.46
CA LYS A 91 -16.23 12.63 13.83
C LYS A 91 -15.03 11.71 14.03
N HIS A 92 -14.77 10.83 13.08
CA HIS A 92 -13.60 9.94 13.11
C HIS A 92 -12.28 10.73 13.18
N LEU A 93 -12.06 11.71 12.28
CA LEU A 93 -10.85 12.54 12.31
C LEU A 93 -10.69 13.29 13.62
N ARG A 94 -11.77 13.83 14.18
CA ARG A 94 -11.74 14.54 15.47
C ARG A 94 -11.26 13.60 16.58
N SER A 95 -11.91 12.46 16.77
CA SER A 95 -11.55 11.49 17.81
C SER A 95 -10.13 10.94 17.62
N PHE A 96 -9.70 10.74 16.38
CA PHE A 96 -8.33 10.34 16.06
C PHE A 96 -7.31 11.43 16.50
N LEU A 97 -7.58 12.70 16.20
CA LEU A 97 -6.73 13.82 16.61
C LEU A 97 -6.68 14.00 18.13
N GLU A 98 -7.77 13.73 18.84
CA GLU A 98 -7.81 13.73 20.31
C GLU A 98 -6.82 12.70 20.88
N ILE A 99 -6.81 11.47 20.34
CA ILE A 99 -5.82 10.44 20.73
C ILE A 99 -4.40 10.91 20.43
N CYS A 100 -4.15 11.42 19.22
CA CYS A 100 -2.82 11.92 18.85
C CYS A 100 -2.35 13.05 19.76
N GLY A 101 -3.27 13.90 20.24
CA GLY A 101 -2.99 15.02 21.13
C GLY A 101 -2.53 14.58 22.53
N THR A 102 -2.85 13.37 22.96
CA THR A 102 -2.41 12.83 24.25
C THR A 102 -0.94 12.42 24.26
N VAL A 103 -0.31 12.36 23.11
CA VAL A 103 1.05 11.81 22.94
C VAL A 103 2.03 12.92 22.59
N LYS A 104 3.08 13.04 23.40
CA LYS A 104 4.26 13.84 23.08
C LYS A 104 5.48 12.93 23.00
N MET A 105 6.16 12.95 21.87
CA MET A 105 7.41 12.22 21.66
C MET A 105 8.51 13.23 21.32
N ASN A 106 9.57 13.23 22.13
CA ASN A 106 10.68 14.16 21.94
C ASN A 106 11.39 13.88 20.61
N GLY A 107 11.56 14.93 19.79
CA GLY A 107 12.26 14.82 18.49
C GLY A 107 11.43 14.23 17.34
N VAL A 108 10.14 13.97 17.54
CA VAL A 108 9.23 13.48 16.50
C VAL A 108 8.17 14.53 16.21
N SER A 109 7.95 14.84 14.93
CA SER A 109 6.89 15.76 14.55
C SER A 109 5.50 15.13 14.81
N ASN A 110 4.54 15.94 15.22
CA ASN A 110 3.16 15.47 15.44
C ASN A 110 2.58 14.86 14.15
N ASP A 111 2.96 15.35 12.99
CA ASP A 111 2.49 14.82 11.70
C ASP A 111 3.03 13.43 11.42
N ALA A 112 4.29 13.15 11.76
CA ALA A 112 4.85 11.81 11.64
C ALA A 112 4.10 10.80 12.52
N ILE A 113 3.70 11.20 13.73
CA ILE A 113 2.90 10.35 14.63
C ILE A 113 1.53 10.08 14.00
N LYS A 114 0.83 11.13 13.53
CA LYS A 114 -0.48 11.02 12.89
C LYS A 114 -0.43 10.13 11.66
N LEU A 115 0.53 10.37 10.74
CA LEU A 115 0.67 9.60 9.51
C LEU A 115 0.93 8.11 9.77
N ARG A 116 1.77 7.78 10.77
CA ARG A 116 2.06 6.38 11.10
C ARG A 116 0.94 5.68 11.88
N LEU A 117 0.16 6.43 12.66
CA LEU A 117 -0.92 5.87 13.47
C LEU A 117 -2.23 5.71 12.67
N PHE A 118 -2.50 6.59 11.71
CA PHE A 118 -3.75 6.64 10.97
C PHE A 118 -4.17 5.32 10.32
N PRO A 119 -3.27 4.54 9.67
CA PRO A 119 -3.63 3.25 9.07
C PRO A 119 -4.22 2.24 10.05
N PHE A 120 -3.87 2.33 11.35
CA PHE A 120 -4.42 1.46 12.39
C PHE A 120 -5.83 1.85 12.81
N SER A 121 -6.25 3.09 12.51
CA SER A 121 -7.61 3.56 12.74
C SER A 121 -8.56 3.30 11.58
N LEU A 122 -8.14 2.60 10.54
CA LEU A 122 -8.95 2.23 9.38
C LEU A 122 -9.17 0.72 9.33
N GLN A 123 -10.36 0.30 8.92
CA GLN A 123 -10.74 -1.10 8.70
C GLN A 123 -11.56 -1.23 7.41
N ASP A 124 -11.73 -2.46 6.95
CA ASP A 124 -12.58 -2.82 5.81
C ASP A 124 -12.29 -1.92 4.58
N ARG A 125 -13.33 -1.36 3.99
CA ARG A 125 -13.26 -0.50 2.79
C ARG A 125 -12.38 0.73 2.96
N ALA A 126 -12.25 1.23 4.19
CA ALA A 126 -11.41 2.40 4.44
C ALA A 126 -9.92 2.04 4.38
N LYS A 127 -9.57 0.84 4.80
CA LYS A 127 -8.21 0.33 4.67
C LYS A 127 -7.89 0.01 3.22
N ASP A 128 -8.80 -0.67 2.51
CA ASP A 128 -8.65 -0.95 1.08
C ASP A 128 -8.44 0.36 0.28
N TRP A 129 -9.20 1.42 0.60
CA TRP A 129 -9.02 2.72 -0.03
C TRP A 129 -7.61 3.28 0.21
N LEU A 130 -7.07 3.21 1.42
CA LEU A 130 -5.73 3.69 1.72
C LEU A 130 -4.68 2.95 0.87
N GLU A 131 -4.89 1.66 0.63
CA GLU A 131 -4.02 0.81 -0.20
C GLU A 131 -4.09 1.15 -1.70
N THR A 132 -5.17 1.81 -2.16
CA THR A 132 -5.28 2.29 -3.56
C THR A 132 -4.51 3.60 -3.81
N ILE A 133 -4.09 4.29 -2.77
CA ILE A 133 -3.34 5.55 -2.91
C ILE A 133 -1.92 5.24 -3.39
N PRO A 134 -1.42 5.97 -4.41
CA PRO A 134 -0.06 5.75 -4.91
C PRO A 134 0.99 5.88 -3.80
N PRO A 135 2.04 5.04 -3.79
CA PRO A 135 3.11 5.13 -2.80
C PRO A 135 3.70 6.54 -2.74
N ASP A 136 4.09 6.97 -1.55
CA ASP A 136 4.75 8.25 -1.26
C ASP A 136 4.00 9.52 -1.71
N SER A 137 2.72 9.42 -2.09
CA SER A 137 1.91 10.56 -2.50
C SER A 137 1.45 11.43 -1.33
N ILE A 138 1.35 10.85 -0.14
CA ILE A 138 0.93 11.54 1.08
C ILE A 138 2.15 11.85 1.94
N THR A 139 2.55 13.12 1.95
CA THR A 139 3.72 13.62 2.67
C THR A 139 3.39 14.34 3.98
N THR A 140 2.18 14.88 4.10
CA THR A 140 1.73 15.63 5.29
C THR A 140 0.38 15.14 5.78
N TRP A 141 0.08 15.46 7.06
CA TRP A 141 -1.21 15.13 7.65
C TRP A 141 -2.38 15.80 6.92
N GLU A 142 -2.21 17.05 6.49
CA GLU A 142 -3.24 17.82 5.81
C GLU A 142 -3.64 17.16 4.48
N ILE A 143 -2.67 16.67 3.70
CA ILE A 143 -2.92 15.96 2.44
C ILE A 143 -3.72 14.69 2.72
N LEU A 144 -3.35 13.93 3.75
CA LEU A 144 -4.06 12.71 4.13
C LEU A 144 -5.50 13.00 4.56
N ALA A 145 -5.70 13.98 5.44
CA ALA A 145 -7.01 14.37 5.93
C ALA A 145 -7.91 14.87 4.80
N LEU A 146 -7.36 15.66 3.88
CA LEU A 146 -8.08 16.15 2.71
C LEU A 146 -8.47 15.00 1.76
N ALA A 147 -7.56 14.09 1.47
CA ALA A 147 -7.83 12.92 0.63
C ALA A 147 -8.92 12.03 1.25
N PHE A 148 -8.86 11.81 2.56
CA PHE A 148 -9.86 11.04 3.30
C PHE A 148 -11.24 11.70 3.27
N LEU A 149 -11.33 13.01 3.53
CA LEU A 149 -12.59 13.74 3.48
C LEU A 149 -13.15 13.79 2.05
N ASN A 150 -12.34 14.01 1.03
CA ASN A 150 -12.80 13.98 -0.36
C ASN A 150 -13.39 12.62 -0.74
N LYS A 151 -12.85 11.52 -0.19
CA LYS A 151 -13.38 10.17 -0.43
C LYS A 151 -14.70 9.92 0.27
N TYR A 152 -14.81 10.23 1.57
CA TYR A 152 -15.95 9.82 2.41
C TYR A 152 -16.97 10.93 2.65
N PHE A 153 -16.60 12.18 2.41
CA PHE A 153 -17.47 13.36 2.50
C PHE A 153 -17.30 14.28 1.29
N PRO A 154 -17.59 13.80 0.07
CA PRO A 154 -17.44 14.62 -1.12
C PRO A 154 -18.37 15.85 -1.08
N PRO A 155 -18.02 16.95 -1.77
CA PRO A 155 -18.83 18.17 -1.81
C PRO A 155 -20.30 17.94 -2.21
N ALA A 156 -20.56 16.98 -3.09
CA ALA A 156 -21.92 16.59 -3.49
C ALA A 156 -22.75 16.07 -2.31
N LYS A 157 -22.15 15.30 -1.38
CA LYS A 157 -22.81 14.82 -0.16
C LYS A 157 -23.16 16.00 0.76
N SER A 158 -22.23 16.95 0.92
CA SER A 158 -22.44 18.15 1.69
C SER A 158 -23.59 19.01 1.13
N GLN A 159 -23.62 19.18 -0.18
CA GLN A 159 -24.70 19.94 -0.85
C GLN A 159 -26.06 19.26 -0.70
N ARG A 160 -26.12 17.94 -0.86
CA ARG A 160 -27.34 17.16 -0.66
C ARG A 160 -27.89 17.32 0.75
N LEU A 161 -27.05 17.19 1.78
CA LEU A 161 -27.45 17.39 3.18
C LEU A 161 -27.97 18.81 3.44
N ARG A 162 -27.31 19.85 2.87
CA ARG A 162 -27.81 21.23 2.96
C ARG A 162 -29.17 21.41 2.33
N THR A 163 -29.41 20.80 1.17
CA THR A 163 -30.71 20.84 0.50
C THR A 163 -31.76 20.12 1.34
N GLU A 164 -31.45 18.94 1.87
CA GLU A 164 -32.34 18.15 2.71
C GLU A 164 -32.77 18.93 3.97
N ILE A 165 -31.82 19.56 4.67
CA ILE A 165 -32.08 20.46 5.81
C ILE A 165 -32.91 21.66 5.37
N GLY A 166 -32.59 22.31 4.25
CA GLY A 166 -33.28 23.50 3.75
C GLY A 166 -34.70 23.24 3.23
N THR A 167 -35.00 22.00 2.85
CA THR A 167 -36.33 21.58 2.38
C THR A 167 -37.11 20.80 3.44
N PHE A 168 -36.51 20.63 4.61
CA PHE A 168 -37.18 19.95 5.72
C PHE A 168 -38.50 20.64 6.06
N ARG A 169 -39.56 19.86 6.16
CA ARG A 169 -40.90 20.29 6.59
C ARG A 169 -41.37 19.33 7.65
N GLN A 170 -41.76 19.86 8.80
CA GLN A 170 -42.35 19.10 9.86
C GLN A 170 -43.71 18.52 9.37
N LEU A 171 -43.97 17.27 9.66
CA LEU A 171 -45.26 16.63 9.40
C LEU A 171 -46.31 17.12 10.43
N GLU A 172 -47.60 17.14 10.02
CA GLU A 172 -48.66 17.69 10.85
C GLU A 172 -48.82 17.01 12.22
N ASP A 173 -48.45 15.76 12.35
CA ASP A 173 -48.54 14.96 13.58
C ASP A 173 -47.18 14.74 14.28
N GLU A 174 -46.12 15.36 13.79
CA GLU A 174 -44.74 15.13 14.27
C GLU A 174 -44.40 16.12 15.42
N GLN A 175 -44.04 15.60 16.57
CA GLN A 175 -43.61 16.46 17.69
C GLN A 175 -42.19 16.98 17.49
N LEU A 176 -41.91 18.19 17.97
CA LEU A 176 -40.65 18.91 17.73
C LEU A 176 -39.39 18.17 18.19
N TYR A 177 -39.52 17.16 19.06
CA TYR A 177 -38.44 16.30 19.52
C TYR A 177 -38.30 14.99 18.75
N GLU A 178 -39.19 14.72 17.78
CA GLU A 178 -39.16 13.55 16.90
C GLU A 178 -38.70 13.91 15.47
N ALA A 179 -38.57 15.22 15.16
CA ALA A 179 -38.24 15.75 13.83
C ALA A 179 -36.72 15.74 13.52
#